data_c74ae8da1c1f78e0a66553337d3ab065
#
_entry.id   c74ae8da1c1f78e0a66553337d3ab065
#
_cell.length_a   1.000
_cell.length_b   1.000
_cell.length_c   1.000
_cell.angle_alpha   90.00
_cell.angle_beta   90.00
_cell.angle_gamma   90.00
#
_symmetry.space_group_name_H-M   'P 1'
#
loop_
_entity.id
_entity.type
_entity.pdbx_description
1 polymer ?
#
loop_
_entity_poly.entity_id
_entity_poly.type
_entity_poly.pdbx_seq_one_letter_code
_entity_poly.pdbx_strand_id
1 'polypeptide(L)'
;FQEYHFDGTEVHYLPEQVAASTLTFASAATGTFTAGETITGGTSNATATIHEVTSTTVLKFKGHKDGNGLLAANTSGATFASGETVTGGSSGATGVPHATQATAVSFGNVDSRYLTIDDTIIGVRDIMPVGGLSSDSMFSVEYQFALNELPNVLRGAGGLSNFAFTKQNLSLMNQMFSSGASRQIRFNRKTDKLHLDMDWDSAVDIGDWIIIQCYKKIDGGTYTEMYNDIFLKKYTTALFKKQWGQNLIKFEGMQLPGGATLNGRQIYDDGNTELEKLDEEMQLKYSLPDNFYVG
;
A
#
# COMPACT_ATOMS: atom_id res chain seq x y z
N PHE A 1 -5.44 6.61 -20.49
CA PHE A 1 -3.97 6.43 -20.57
C PHE A 1 -3.63 5.20 -19.74
N GLN A 2 -3.32 4.06 -20.38
CA GLN A 2 -2.67 2.96 -19.73
C GLN A 2 -1.19 3.33 -19.57
N GLU A 3 -0.73 3.55 -18.37
CA GLU A 3 0.69 3.68 -18.09
C GLU A 3 1.28 2.28 -18.04
N TYR A 4 2.14 1.97 -19.00
CA TYR A 4 2.92 0.75 -18.98
C TYR A 4 4.26 1.05 -18.29
N HIS A 5 4.54 0.31 -17.23
CA HIS A 5 5.81 0.43 -16.51
C HIS A 5 6.68 -0.76 -16.87
N PHE A 6 7.69 -0.51 -17.70
CA PHE A 6 8.62 -1.54 -18.15
C PHE A 6 9.53 -2.06 -17.05
N ASP A 7 9.73 -1.26 -16.03
CA ASP A 7 10.74 -1.49 -15.00
C ASP A 7 10.13 -1.61 -13.61
N GLY A 8 8.95 -2.22 -13.51
CA GLY A 8 8.37 -2.58 -12.23
C GLY A 8 9.16 -3.72 -11.59
N THR A 9 9.96 -3.44 -10.58
CA THR A 9 10.61 -4.47 -9.77
C THR A 9 9.72 -4.88 -8.62
N GLU A 10 9.62 -6.20 -8.42
CA GLU A 10 8.98 -6.76 -7.25
C GLU A 10 9.87 -6.50 -6.03
N VAL A 11 9.34 -5.82 -5.06
CA VAL A 11 10.05 -5.46 -3.82
C VAL A 11 9.18 -5.70 -2.60
N HIS A 12 9.85 -5.95 -1.47
CA HIS A 12 9.21 -5.93 -0.16
C HIS A 12 9.36 -4.51 0.41
N TYR A 13 8.25 -3.86 0.67
CA TYR A 13 8.21 -2.49 1.15
C TYR A 13 7.60 -2.41 2.54
N LEU A 14 8.24 -1.65 3.44
CA LEU A 14 7.72 -1.33 4.75
C LEU A 14 7.21 0.11 4.71
N PRO A 15 5.89 0.34 4.66
CA PRO A 15 5.37 1.70 4.56
C PRO A 15 5.56 2.47 5.86
N GLU A 16 4.82 2.10 6.87
CA GLU A 16 4.80 2.74 8.18
C GLU A 16 4.45 1.72 9.25
N GLN A 17 4.85 2.02 10.47
CA GLN A 17 4.50 1.21 11.63
C GLN A 17 3.02 1.36 11.97
N VAL A 18 2.41 0.30 12.50
CA VAL A 18 1.05 0.36 13.02
C VAL A 18 1.00 1.35 14.18
N ALA A 19 0.25 2.44 14.01
CA ALA A 19 0.22 3.57 14.94
C ALA A 19 -1.16 3.74 15.56
N ALA A 20 -1.17 4.02 16.87
CA ALA A 20 -2.38 4.43 17.59
C ALA A 20 -2.80 5.84 17.19
N SER A 21 -4.08 6.13 17.36
CA SER A 21 -4.61 7.49 17.32
C SER A 21 -4.17 8.29 18.54
N THR A 22 -4.11 9.60 18.40
CA THR A 22 -3.73 10.51 19.51
C THR A 22 -4.85 11.47 19.85
N LEU A 23 -5.06 11.68 21.15
CA LEU A 23 -5.93 12.72 21.69
C LEU A 23 -5.06 13.72 22.46
N THR A 24 -5.12 14.97 22.06
CA THR A 24 -4.39 16.06 22.69
C THR A 24 -5.34 16.98 23.43
N PHE A 25 -5.07 17.20 24.71
CA PHE A 25 -5.84 18.10 25.56
C PHE A 25 -5.32 19.54 25.47
N ALA A 26 -6.21 20.51 25.68
CA ALA A 26 -5.87 21.93 25.73
C ALA A 26 -4.98 22.29 26.94
N SER A 27 -5.15 21.53 28.04
CA SER A 27 -4.38 21.66 29.28
C SER A 27 -4.17 20.30 29.91
N ALA A 28 -3.33 20.23 30.93
CA ALA A 28 -3.13 18.98 31.67
C ALA A 28 -4.46 18.42 32.18
N ALA A 29 -4.63 17.12 32.04
CA ALA A 29 -5.81 16.42 32.53
C ALA A 29 -5.92 16.53 34.06
N THR A 30 -7.14 16.54 34.56
CA THR A 30 -7.44 16.46 35.99
C THR A 30 -7.56 14.99 36.38
N GLY A 31 -6.71 14.53 37.27
CA GLY A 31 -6.56 13.10 37.59
C GLY A 31 -5.56 12.40 36.65
N THR A 32 -5.43 11.09 36.82
CA THR A 32 -4.50 10.28 36.04
C THR A 32 -5.29 9.23 35.26
N PHE A 33 -5.23 9.28 33.94
CA PHE A 33 -5.77 8.24 33.07
C PHE A 33 -4.95 6.95 33.21
N THR A 34 -5.60 5.81 32.96
CA THR A 34 -4.97 4.49 32.99
C THR A 34 -5.01 3.83 31.60
N ALA A 35 -3.93 3.15 31.22
CA ALA A 35 -3.92 2.37 29.99
C ALA A 35 -4.95 1.23 30.08
N GLY A 36 -5.64 0.96 28.98
CA GLY A 36 -6.68 -0.06 28.91
C GLY A 36 -8.08 0.42 29.30
N GLU A 37 -8.24 1.61 29.91
CA GLU A 37 -9.58 2.13 30.20
C GLU A 37 -10.26 2.73 28.98
N THR A 38 -11.59 2.74 29.02
CA THR A 38 -12.41 3.39 28.00
C THR A 38 -12.66 4.85 28.38
N ILE A 39 -12.36 5.76 27.46
CA ILE A 39 -12.69 7.18 27.58
C ILE A 39 -13.99 7.50 26.85
N THR A 40 -14.76 8.44 27.38
CA THR A 40 -16.05 8.85 26.81
C THR A 40 -16.14 10.37 26.73
N GLY A 41 -16.55 10.88 25.59
CA GLY A 41 -16.85 12.31 25.38
C GLY A 41 -18.20 12.68 25.97
N GLY A 42 -18.26 13.75 26.76
CA GLY A 42 -19.47 14.16 27.48
C GLY A 42 -20.60 14.69 26.59
N THR A 43 -20.27 15.20 25.39
CA THR A 43 -21.28 15.74 24.46
C THR A 43 -21.38 14.89 23.20
N SER A 44 -20.26 14.44 22.67
CA SER A 44 -20.21 13.61 21.47
C SER A 44 -20.65 12.17 21.71
N ASN A 45 -20.62 11.68 22.95
CA ASN A 45 -20.74 10.28 23.33
C ASN A 45 -19.74 9.37 22.58
N ALA A 46 -18.69 9.96 21.99
CA ALA A 46 -17.63 9.20 21.36
C ALA A 46 -16.87 8.41 22.41
N THR A 47 -16.44 7.21 22.06
CA THR A 47 -15.70 6.32 22.97
C THR A 47 -14.41 5.86 22.30
N ALA A 48 -13.37 5.61 23.10
CA ALA A 48 -12.13 5.01 22.66
C ALA A 48 -11.47 4.29 23.84
N THR A 49 -10.57 3.34 23.55
CA THR A 49 -9.79 2.65 24.58
C THR A 49 -8.39 3.22 24.60
N ILE A 50 -7.90 3.63 25.77
CA ILE A 50 -6.54 4.13 25.93
C ILE A 50 -5.55 2.99 25.73
N HIS A 51 -4.63 3.16 24.79
CA HIS A 51 -3.49 2.27 24.60
C HIS A 51 -2.33 2.66 25.51
N GLU A 52 -1.98 3.95 25.52
CA GLU A 52 -0.84 4.48 26.27
C GLU A 52 -1.12 5.92 26.73
N VAL A 53 -0.69 6.25 27.93
CA VAL A 53 -0.69 7.61 28.45
C VAL A 53 0.72 8.20 28.23
N THR A 54 0.88 8.97 27.15
CA THR A 54 2.17 9.53 26.78
C THR A 54 2.55 10.71 27.68
N SER A 55 1.58 11.54 28.01
CA SER A 55 1.75 12.68 28.94
C SER A 55 0.43 13.09 29.58
N THR A 56 0.47 14.07 30.47
CA THR A 56 -0.74 14.65 31.07
C THR A 56 -1.66 15.36 30.06
N THR A 57 -1.14 15.65 28.87
CA THR A 57 -1.86 16.34 27.79
C THR A 57 -2.08 15.48 26.55
N VAL A 58 -1.44 14.30 26.43
CA VAL A 58 -1.51 13.47 25.24
C VAL A 58 -1.78 12.03 25.62
N LEU A 59 -2.86 11.49 25.06
CA LEU A 59 -3.22 10.08 25.16
C LEU A 59 -3.11 9.42 23.78
N LYS A 60 -2.61 8.19 23.74
CA LYS A 60 -2.73 7.31 22.58
C LYS A 60 -3.90 6.36 22.79
N PHE A 61 -4.74 6.23 21.81
CA PHE A 61 -5.94 5.41 21.90
C PHE A 61 -6.16 4.57 20.63
N LYS A 62 -7.04 3.58 20.73
CA LYS A 62 -7.51 2.75 19.63
C LYS A 62 -9.01 2.50 19.76
N GLY A 63 -9.62 2.04 18.65
CA GLY A 63 -11.03 1.65 18.64
C GLY A 63 -11.97 2.83 18.84
N HIS A 64 -11.67 3.99 18.25
CA HIS A 64 -12.50 5.18 18.35
C HIS A 64 -13.85 4.99 17.67
N LYS A 65 -14.91 5.09 18.46
CA LYS A 65 -16.29 4.96 17.99
C LYS A 65 -17.04 6.27 18.24
N ASP A 66 -17.96 6.59 17.33
CA ASP A 66 -18.89 7.70 17.51
C ASP A 66 -19.97 7.36 18.54
N GLY A 67 -20.85 8.33 18.86
CA GLY A 67 -21.97 8.12 19.77
C GLY A 67 -22.97 7.04 19.33
N ASN A 68 -22.90 6.57 18.08
CA ASN A 68 -23.71 5.47 17.53
C ASN A 68 -22.98 4.12 17.54
N GLY A 69 -21.75 4.09 18.03
CA GLY A 69 -20.92 2.89 18.06
C GLY A 69 -20.22 2.55 16.75
N LEU A 70 -20.25 3.45 15.75
CA LEU A 70 -19.55 3.29 14.48
C LEU A 70 -18.11 3.82 14.59
N LEU A 71 -17.19 3.23 13.83
CA LEU A 71 -15.80 3.70 13.79
C LEU A 71 -15.71 5.14 13.26
N ALA A 72 -15.21 6.02 14.11
CA ALA A 72 -15.25 7.46 13.89
C ALA A 72 -14.29 7.97 12.80
N ALA A 73 -13.21 7.24 12.49
CA ALA A 73 -12.24 7.63 11.46
C ALA A 73 -12.86 7.79 10.05
N ASN A 74 -13.96 7.11 9.79
CA ASN A 74 -14.65 7.12 8.50
C ASN A 74 -15.90 8.02 8.47
N THR A 75 -16.24 8.68 9.58
CA THR A 75 -17.42 9.55 9.69
C THR A 75 -16.98 10.99 9.97
N SER A 76 -17.34 11.92 9.10
CA SER A 76 -17.06 13.33 9.32
C SER A 76 -17.90 13.86 10.50
N GLY A 77 -17.23 14.29 11.56
CA GLY A 77 -17.87 14.93 12.72
C GLY A 77 -18.11 14.05 13.95
N ALA A 78 -17.68 12.79 13.91
CA ALA A 78 -17.93 11.82 14.99
C ALA A 78 -16.75 11.65 15.97
N THR A 79 -15.90 12.68 16.11
CA THR A 79 -14.74 12.65 17.01
C THR A 79 -15.05 13.35 18.34
N PHE A 80 -14.17 13.17 19.31
CA PHE A 80 -14.20 13.98 20.54
C PHE A 80 -14.25 15.47 20.18
N ALA A 81 -15.34 16.13 20.60
CA ALA A 81 -15.57 17.53 20.22
C ALA A 81 -14.64 18.48 20.95
N SER A 82 -14.25 19.55 20.28
CA SER A 82 -13.49 20.63 20.92
C SER A 82 -14.29 21.23 22.06
N GLY A 83 -13.67 21.38 23.23
CA GLY A 83 -14.26 21.99 24.42
C GLY A 83 -15.19 21.07 25.23
N GLU A 84 -15.44 19.83 24.81
CA GLU A 84 -16.13 18.86 25.66
C GLU A 84 -15.23 18.31 26.77
N THR A 85 -15.82 17.70 27.77
CA THR A 85 -15.06 16.98 28.78
C THR A 85 -15.00 15.50 28.42
N VAL A 86 -13.80 14.98 28.24
CA VAL A 86 -13.56 13.54 28.07
C VAL A 86 -13.28 12.95 29.43
N THR A 87 -13.98 11.85 29.78
CA THR A 87 -13.90 11.21 31.09
C THR A 87 -13.39 9.78 30.95
N GLY A 88 -12.45 9.39 31.81
CA GLY A 88 -11.99 8.02 31.97
C GLY A 88 -13.00 7.18 32.75
N GLY A 89 -13.36 6.00 32.21
CA GLY A 89 -14.42 5.15 32.80
C GLY A 89 -14.04 4.51 34.12
N SER A 90 -12.76 4.21 34.33
CA SER A 90 -12.25 3.57 35.56
C SER A 90 -11.60 4.56 36.50
N SER A 91 -10.80 5.47 35.96
CA SER A 91 -10.01 6.45 36.74
C SER A 91 -10.84 7.64 37.21
N GLY A 92 -11.92 7.98 36.48
CA GLY A 92 -12.64 9.23 36.67
C GLY A 92 -11.84 10.48 36.28
N ALA A 93 -10.68 10.30 35.67
CA ALA A 93 -9.86 11.41 35.16
C ALA A 93 -10.60 12.17 34.07
N THR A 94 -10.39 13.46 33.99
CA THR A 94 -11.05 14.30 32.98
C THR A 94 -10.06 15.16 32.22
N GLY A 95 -10.32 15.37 30.94
CA GLY A 95 -9.52 16.24 30.09
C GLY A 95 -10.39 16.93 29.04
N VAL A 96 -10.00 18.13 28.63
CA VAL A 96 -10.70 18.88 27.58
C VAL A 96 -9.87 18.86 26.31
N PRO A 97 -10.39 18.31 25.20
CA PRO A 97 -9.68 18.29 23.92
C PRO A 97 -9.27 19.69 23.46
N HIS A 98 -8.18 19.74 22.68
CA HIS A 98 -7.67 20.99 22.15
C HIS A 98 -8.72 21.74 21.33
N ALA A 99 -8.71 23.08 21.39
CA ALA A 99 -9.70 23.93 20.73
C ALA A 99 -9.76 23.73 19.21
N THR A 100 -8.62 23.41 18.59
CA THR A 100 -8.54 23.08 17.15
C THR A 100 -8.74 21.58 16.97
N GLN A 101 -9.80 21.17 16.29
CA GLN A 101 -10.16 19.75 16.11
C GLN A 101 -9.02 18.93 15.47
N ALA A 102 -8.35 19.46 14.46
CA ALA A 102 -7.22 18.77 13.81
C ALA A 102 -6.02 18.53 14.75
N THR A 103 -5.88 19.34 15.81
CA THR A 103 -4.86 19.15 16.84
C THR A 103 -5.37 18.25 17.97
N ALA A 104 -6.66 18.32 18.26
CA ALA A 104 -7.28 17.53 19.32
C ALA A 104 -7.21 16.04 19.04
N VAL A 105 -7.57 15.60 17.83
CA VAL A 105 -7.62 14.19 17.44
C VAL A 105 -6.84 14.00 16.14
N SER A 106 -5.84 13.14 16.19
CA SER A 106 -5.12 12.66 15.02
C SER A 106 -5.30 11.14 14.92
N PHE A 107 -5.88 10.67 13.82
CA PHE A 107 -6.10 9.25 13.62
C PHE A 107 -4.83 8.54 13.18
N GLY A 108 -4.49 7.45 13.88
CA GLY A 108 -3.51 6.48 13.45
C GLY A 108 -4.08 5.51 12.41
N ASN A 109 -3.20 4.72 11.81
CA ASN A 109 -3.62 3.74 10.79
C ASN A 109 -4.49 2.60 11.38
N VAL A 110 -4.42 2.31 12.67
CA VAL A 110 -5.31 1.35 13.36
C VAL A 110 -6.77 1.75 13.22
N ASP A 111 -7.09 3.03 13.45
CA ASP A 111 -8.47 3.51 13.36
C ASP A 111 -8.86 3.94 11.95
N SER A 112 -7.93 4.49 11.18
CA SER A 112 -8.17 4.89 9.79
C SER A 112 -8.24 3.71 8.82
N ARG A 113 -7.68 2.55 9.21
CA ARG A 113 -7.68 1.28 8.46
C ARG A 113 -7.06 1.35 7.08
N TYR A 114 -6.14 2.28 6.88
CA TYR A 114 -5.32 2.34 5.68
C TYR A 114 -3.87 2.69 6.05
N LEU A 115 -2.97 2.28 5.16
CA LEU A 115 -1.57 2.65 5.19
C LEU A 115 -1.30 3.66 4.07
N THR A 116 -0.46 4.64 4.35
CA THR A 116 0.05 5.55 3.33
C THR A 116 1.25 4.91 2.66
N ILE A 117 1.26 4.87 1.33
CA ILE A 117 2.28 4.23 0.52
C ILE A 117 2.97 5.29 -0.33
N ASP A 118 4.24 5.03 -0.68
CA ASP A 118 5.04 5.86 -1.57
C ASP A 118 4.40 5.90 -2.98
N ASP A 119 4.39 7.06 -3.63
CA ASP A 119 3.87 7.30 -4.99
C ASP A 119 4.63 6.51 -6.08
N THR A 120 5.82 6.01 -5.75
CA THR A 120 6.61 5.14 -6.63
C THR A 120 6.05 3.72 -6.76
N ILE A 121 5.08 3.32 -5.89
CA ILE A 121 4.48 2.00 -5.93
C ILE A 121 3.38 1.96 -6.98
N ILE A 122 3.50 1.02 -7.91
CA ILE A 122 2.59 0.84 -9.03
C ILE A 122 1.40 -0.01 -8.65
N GLY A 123 1.66 -1.09 -7.92
CA GLY A 123 0.64 -2.04 -7.52
C GLY A 123 1.09 -2.90 -6.35
N VAL A 124 0.14 -3.37 -5.56
CA VAL A 124 0.36 -4.23 -4.40
C VAL A 124 -0.05 -5.65 -4.76
N ARG A 125 0.81 -6.62 -4.47
CA ARG A 125 0.58 -8.04 -4.75
C ARG A 125 0.08 -8.79 -3.52
N ASP A 126 0.77 -8.61 -2.39
CA ASP A 126 0.47 -9.34 -1.16
C ASP A 126 0.90 -8.54 0.06
N ILE A 127 0.40 -8.94 1.24
CA ILE A 127 0.68 -8.29 2.50
C ILE A 127 1.01 -9.33 3.56
N MET A 128 2.13 -9.13 4.24
CA MET A 128 2.57 -9.97 5.33
C MET A 128 2.65 -9.15 6.63
N PRO A 129 1.85 -9.45 7.65
CA PRO A 129 2.02 -8.84 8.97
C PRO A 129 3.27 -9.41 9.63
N VAL A 130 4.13 -8.53 10.13
CA VAL A 130 5.41 -8.91 10.77
C VAL A 130 5.28 -8.94 12.29
N GLY A 131 4.25 -8.34 12.86
CA GLY A 131 4.04 -8.30 14.29
C GLY A 131 3.63 -9.62 14.93
N GLY A 132 3.01 -10.51 14.17
CA GLY A 132 2.72 -11.88 14.58
C GLY A 132 3.96 -12.79 14.63
N LEU A 133 5.15 -12.24 14.42
CA LEU A 133 6.46 -12.89 14.66
C LEU A 133 6.92 -12.81 16.12
N SER A 134 6.04 -12.51 17.05
CA SER A 134 6.29 -12.88 18.43
C SER A 134 6.58 -14.39 18.49
N SER A 135 7.28 -14.84 19.48
CA SER A 135 7.82 -16.19 19.66
C SER A 135 6.99 -17.38 19.16
N ASP A 136 5.71 -17.17 18.90
CA ASP A 136 4.78 -18.17 18.38
C ASP A 136 4.94 -18.47 16.89
N SER A 137 5.41 -17.54 16.06
CA SER A 137 5.51 -17.80 14.61
C SER A 137 6.74 -18.64 14.23
N MET A 138 7.84 -18.56 15.00
CA MET A 138 8.97 -19.50 14.86
C MET A 138 8.59 -20.93 15.27
N PHE A 139 7.55 -21.08 16.05
CA PHE A 139 6.99 -22.35 16.52
C PHE A 139 5.67 -22.68 15.83
N SER A 140 5.25 -21.94 14.83
CA SER A 140 4.07 -22.29 14.04
C SER A 140 4.28 -23.69 13.46
N VAL A 141 3.25 -24.52 13.50
CA VAL A 141 3.26 -25.87 12.95
C VAL A 141 3.74 -25.86 11.49
N GLU A 142 3.39 -24.82 10.76
CA GLU A 142 3.75 -24.60 9.36
C GLU A 142 5.25 -24.37 9.17
N TYR A 143 5.87 -23.54 10.01
CA TYR A 143 7.33 -23.31 9.99
C TYR A 143 8.11 -24.54 10.44
N GLN A 144 7.63 -25.24 11.47
CA GLN A 144 8.22 -26.51 11.95
C GLN A 144 8.15 -27.60 10.89
N PHE A 145 7.04 -27.70 10.17
CA PHE A 145 6.90 -28.60 9.03
C PHE A 145 7.88 -28.24 7.90
N ALA A 146 7.97 -26.97 7.53
CA ALA A 146 8.91 -26.50 6.51
C ALA A 146 10.36 -26.81 6.89
N LEU A 147 10.75 -26.60 8.16
CA LEU A 147 12.10 -26.92 8.67
C LEU A 147 12.37 -28.42 8.75
N ASN A 148 11.40 -29.24 9.14
CA ASN A 148 11.58 -30.69 9.23
C ASN A 148 11.62 -31.39 7.86
N GLU A 149 10.93 -30.85 6.86
CA GLU A 149 10.91 -31.42 5.51
C GLU A 149 12.15 -31.03 4.67
N LEU A 150 12.78 -29.87 4.92
CA LEU A 150 13.97 -29.44 4.19
C LEU A 150 15.13 -30.44 4.25
N PRO A 151 15.48 -31.03 5.43
CA PRO A 151 16.54 -32.03 5.50
C PRO A 151 16.19 -33.37 4.82
N ASN A 152 14.91 -33.75 4.82
CA ASN A 152 14.45 -34.99 4.17
C ASN A 152 14.47 -34.86 2.64
N VAL A 153 14.12 -33.70 2.11
CA VAL A 153 14.19 -33.40 0.66
C VAL A 153 15.62 -33.46 0.13
N LEU A 154 16.59 -33.01 0.94
CA LEU A 154 18.00 -32.99 0.57
C LEU A 154 18.71 -34.34 0.71
N ARG A 155 18.16 -35.30 1.48
CA ARG A 155 18.80 -36.58 1.82
C ARG A 155 18.32 -37.80 1.03
N GLY A 156 17.22 -37.71 0.26
CA GLY A 156 16.60 -38.89 -0.34
C GLY A 156 16.81 -39.00 -1.85
N ALA A 157 16.96 -40.23 -2.36
CA ALA A 157 17.10 -40.58 -3.78
C ALA A 157 15.85 -40.27 -4.65
N GLY A 158 14.82 -39.63 -4.06
CA GLY A 158 13.59 -39.18 -4.73
C GLY A 158 13.37 -37.69 -4.61
N GLY A 159 14.40 -36.88 -4.39
CA GLY A 159 14.34 -35.50 -3.95
C GLY A 159 13.40 -34.58 -4.74
N LEU A 160 13.29 -34.73 -6.04
CA LEU A 160 12.45 -33.82 -6.86
C LEU A 160 10.97 -34.15 -6.75
N SER A 161 10.60 -35.43 -6.71
CA SER A 161 9.20 -35.86 -6.58
C SER A 161 8.67 -35.58 -5.17
N ASN A 162 9.49 -35.81 -4.13
CA ASN A 162 9.15 -35.48 -2.76
C ASN A 162 9.03 -33.97 -2.56
N PHE A 163 9.94 -33.19 -3.14
CA PHE A 163 9.85 -31.72 -3.14
C PHE A 163 8.54 -31.21 -3.78
N ALA A 164 8.18 -31.74 -4.95
CA ALA A 164 6.95 -31.36 -5.63
C ALA A 164 5.71 -31.71 -4.78
N PHE A 165 5.72 -32.92 -4.18
CA PHE A 165 4.63 -33.39 -3.31
C PHE A 165 4.52 -32.56 -2.02
N THR A 166 5.63 -32.24 -1.39
CA THR A 166 5.67 -31.39 -0.20
C THR A 166 5.21 -29.96 -0.50
N LYS A 167 5.66 -29.40 -1.62
CA LYS A 167 5.22 -28.07 -2.08
C LYS A 167 3.73 -28.04 -2.38
N GLN A 168 3.18 -29.09 -2.94
CA GLN A 168 1.75 -29.22 -3.24
C GLN A 168 0.94 -29.35 -1.95
N ASN A 169 1.40 -30.14 -0.97
CA ASN A 169 0.77 -30.26 0.35
C ASN A 169 0.83 -28.95 1.14
N LEU A 170 1.96 -28.26 1.14
CA LEU A 170 2.09 -26.93 1.76
C LEU A 170 1.16 -25.92 1.11
N SER A 171 1.03 -25.95 -0.21
CA SER A 171 0.09 -25.09 -0.94
C SER A 171 -1.35 -25.37 -0.58
N LEU A 172 -1.72 -26.65 -0.47
CA LEU A 172 -3.05 -27.08 -0.03
C LEU A 172 -3.33 -26.70 1.43
N MET A 173 -2.37 -26.90 2.32
CA MET A 173 -2.48 -26.48 3.72
C MET A 173 -2.60 -24.96 3.82
N ASN A 174 -1.79 -24.21 3.11
CA ASN A 174 -1.88 -22.76 3.03
C ASN A 174 -3.24 -22.30 2.52
N GLN A 175 -3.80 -22.97 1.51
CA GLN A 175 -5.14 -22.71 1.00
C GLN A 175 -6.24 -23.07 2.02
N MET A 176 -6.07 -24.11 2.80
CA MET A 176 -7.02 -24.50 3.85
C MET A 176 -6.96 -23.56 5.05
N PHE A 177 -5.77 -23.10 5.47
CA PHE A 177 -5.59 -22.20 6.60
C PHE A 177 -5.77 -20.73 6.23
N SER A 178 -5.48 -20.34 5.00
CA SER A 178 -5.71 -18.97 4.51
C SER A 178 -7.16 -18.70 4.09
N SER A 179 -8.00 -19.74 3.97
CA SER A 179 -9.40 -19.58 3.57
C SER A 179 -10.27 -18.78 4.56
N GLY A 180 -9.77 -18.55 5.78
CA GLY A 180 -10.41 -17.68 6.78
C GLY A 180 -9.87 -16.25 6.83
N ALA A 181 -8.78 -15.96 6.14
CA ALA A 181 -8.06 -14.68 6.22
C ALA A 181 -7.69 -14.14 4.84
N SER A 182 -8.55 -14.32 3.83
CA SER A 182 -8.38 -13.62 2.56
C SER A 182 -8.54 -12.11 2.84
N ARG A 183 -7.42 -11.49 3.15
CA ARG A 183 -7.33 -10.05 3.38
C ARG A 183 -7.66 -9.38 2.07
N GLN A 184 -8.78 -8.69 2.05
CA GLN A 184 -9.11 -7.89 0.88
C GLN A 184 -8.18 -6.67 0.86
N ILE A 185 -7.39 -6.59 -0.19
CA ILE A 185 -6.45 -5.51 -0.43
C ILE A 185 -7.10 -4.56 -1.42
N ARG A 186 -7.25 -3.30 -1.02
CA ARG A 186 -7.72 -2.24 -1.90
C ARG A 186 -6.67 -1.14 -1.94
N PHE A 187 -5.95 -1.06 -3.04
CA PHE A 187 -4.95 -0.03 -3.27
C PHE A 187 -5.50 1.05 -4.21
N ASN A 188 -5.37 2.31 -3.82
CA ASN A 188 -5.71 3.44 -4.67
C ASN A 188 -4.46 4.27 -4.93
N ARG A 189 -3.89 4.13 -6.12
CA ARG A 189 -2.69 4.81 -6.56
C ARG A 189 -2.83 6.34 -6.63
N LYS A 190 -4.05 6.87 -6.83
CA LYS A 190 -4.26 8.31 -6.90
C LYS A 190 -4.24 9.01 -5.55
N THR A 191 -4.51 8.29 -4.50
CA THR A 191 -4.53 8.80 -3.12
C THR A 191 -3.39 8.23 -2.28
N ASP A 192 -2.57 7.33 -2.85
CA ASP A 192 -1.46 6.62 -2.20
C ASP A 192 -1.89 5.89 -0.91
N LYS A 193 -3.14 5.41 -0.92
CA LYS A 193 -3.74 4.73 0.22
C LYS A 193 -3.98 3.26 -0.07
N LEU A 194 -3.49 2.44 0.86
CA LEU A 194 -3.73 1.01 0.89
C LEU A 194 -4.71 0.70 2.01
N HIS A 195 -5.92 0.33 1.65
CA HIS A 195 -6.94 -0.14 2.59
C HIS A 195 -6.82 -1.65 2.77
N LEU A 196 -6.80 -2.07 4.04
CA LEU A 196 -6.77 -3.46 4.43
C LEU A 196 -8.08 -3.79 5.13
N ASP A 197 -8.89 -4.63 4.48
CA ASP A 197 -10.14 -5.12 5.05
C ASP A 197 -9.84 -6.33 5.94
N MET A 198 -9.27 -6.07 7.11
CA MET A 198 -8.99 -7.04 8.16
C MET A 198 -9.48 -6.53 9.51
N ASP A 199 -9.54 -7.39 10.50
CA ASP A 199 -9.78 -6.96 11.88
C ASP A 199 -8.51 -6.38 12.48
N TRP A 200 -8.37 -5.06 12.44
CA TRP A 200 -7.21 -4.33 12.95
C TRP A 200 -7.04 -4.45 14.47
N ASP A 201 -8.10 -4.76 15.19
CA ASP A 201 -8.04 -4.86 16.65
C ASP A 201 -7.38 -6.17 17.11
N SER A 202 -7.48 -7.25 16.29
CA SER A 202 -6.97 -8.58 16.63
C SER A 202 -5.83 -9.06 15.74
N ALA A 203 -5.70 -8.54 14.52
CA ALA A 203 -4.73 -9.05 13.55
C ALA A 203 -3.35 -8.40 13.64
N VAL A 204 -3.26 -7.21 14.21
CA VAL A 204 -2.01 -6.44 14.35
C VAL A 204 -1.99 -5.67 15.65
N ASP A 205 -0.83 -5.57 16.27
CA ASP A 205 -0.62 -4.75 17.45
C ASP A 205 0.00 -3.39 17.08
N ILE A 206 -0.26 -2.39 17.94
CA ILE A 206 0.36 -1.07 17.77
C ILE A 206 1.86 -1.21 17.97
N GLY A 207 2.61 -0.70 17.02
CA GLY A 207 4.06 -0.85 16.97
C GLY A 207 4.55 -1.93 16.01
N ASP A 208 3.65 -2.74 15.49
CA ASP A 208 3.98 -3.77 14.51
C ASP A 208 4.26 -3.19 13.12
N TRP A 209 4.99 -3.95 12.33
CA TRP A 209 5.25 -3.63 10.94
C TRP A 209 4.40 -4.50 10.02
N ILE A 210 3.97 -3.93 8.90
CA ILE A 210 3.30 -4.65 7.83
C ILE A 210 4.22 -4.60 6.61
N ILE A 211 4.66 -5.76 6.15
CA ILE A 211 5.46 -5.87 4.92
C ILE A 211 4.49 -5.97 3.74
N ILE A 212 4.72 -5.14 2.74
CA ILE A 212 3.96 -5.15 1.49
C ILE A 212 4.85 -5.69 0.38
N GLN A 213 4.37 -6.71 -0.31
CA GLN A 213 4.95 -7.18 -1.55
C GLN A 213 4.31 -6.38 -2.68
N CYS A 214 5.11 -5.58 -3.37
CA CYS A 214 4.60 -4.64 -4.36
C CYS A 214 5.53 -4.49 -5.56
N TYR A 215 5.00 -3.93 -6.63
CA TYR A 215 5.78 -3.48 -7.78
C TYR A 215 6.11 -2.01 -7.60
N LYS A 216 7.41 -1.71 -7.57
CA LYS A 216 7.94 -0.37 -7.43
C LYS A 216 8.51 0.12 -8.75
N LYS A 217 8.24 1.37 -9.10
CA LYS A 217 8.86 2.06 -10.23
C LYS A 217 10.34 2.28 -9.94
N ILE A 218 11.19 1.96 -10.90
CA ILE A 218 12.62 2.22 -10.80
C ILE A 218 12.88 3.72 -10.95
N ASP A 219 13.70 4.25 -10.07
CA ASP A 219 14.15 5.64 -10.16
C ASP A 219 15.21 5.80 -11.25
N GLY A 220 14.85 6.51 -12.31
CA GLY A 220 15.75 6.80 -13.43
C GLY A 220 16.94 7.71 -13.07
N GLY A 221 16.88 8.40 -11.94
CA GLY A 221 18.01 9.18 -11.43
C GLY A 221 19.12 8.33 -10.85
N THR A 222 18.73 7.23 -10.18
CA THR A 222 19.67 6.29 -9.55
C THR A 222 20.13 5.19 -10.52
N TYR A 223 19.20 4.70 -11.37
CA TYR A 223 19.46 3.59 -12.30
C TYR A 223 19.36 4.06 -13.74
N THR A 224 20.43 4.69 -14.24
CA THR A 224 20.48 5.27 -15.60
C THR A 224 20.42 4.23 -16.72
N GLU A 225 20.78 2.96 -16.45
CA GLU A 225 20.71 1.86 -17.40
C GLU A 225 19.28 1.55 -17.88
N MET A 226 18.25 1.95 -17.13
CA MET A 226 16.86 1.81 -17.57
C MET A 226 16.58 2.53 -18.90
N TYR A 227 17.32 3.62 -19.19
CA TYR A 227 17.19 4.35 -20.45
C TYR A 227 17.90 3.62 -21.62
N ASN A 228 18.67 2.58 -21.34
CA ASN A 228 19.36 1.77 -22.33
C ASN A 228 18.50 0.62 -22.89
N ASP A 229 17.25 0.52 -22.48
CA ASP A 229 16.31 -0.48 -22.96
C ASP A 229 16.04 -0.35 -24.47
N ILE A 230 16.04 -1.47 -25.19
CA ILE A 230 15.85 -1.53 -26.63
C ILE A 230 14.43 -1.13 -27.03
N PHE A 231 13.44 -1.55 -26.23
CA PHE A 231 12.06 -1.24 -26.51
C PHE A 231 11.77 0.25 -26.33
N LEU A 232 12.27 0.83 -25.22
CA LEU A 232 12.15 2.26 -24.95
C LEU A 232 12.76 3.11 -26.08
N LYS A 233 13.93 2.70 -26.61
CA LYS A 233 14.58 3.37 -27.74
C LYS A 233 13.74 3.31 -29.02
N LYS A 234 13.17 2.13 -29.33
CA LYS A 234 12.28 1.97 -30.48
C LYS A 234 11.03 2.83 -30.34
N TYR A 235 10.38 2.77 -29.18
CA TYR A 235 9.16 3.53 -28.91
C TYR A 235 9.40 5.04 -28.99
N THR A 236 10.48 5.53 -28.39
CA THR A 236 10.88 6.94 -28.46
C THR A 236 11.17 7.36 -29.90
N THR A 237 11.84 6.51 -30.69
CA THR A 237 12.14 6.78 -32.10
C THR A 237 10.85 6.86 -32.91
N ALA A 238 9.89 5.99 -32.70
CA ALA A 238 8.60 6.01 -33.39
C ALA A 238 7.77 7.25 -33.03
N LEU A 239 7.74 7.65 -31.74
CA LEU A 239 7.13 8.91 -31.30
C LEU A 239 7.79 10.13 -31.97
N PHE A 240 9.11 10.11 -32.06
CA PHE A 240 9.85 11.19 -32.69
C PHE A 240 9.56 11.27 -34.19
N LYS A 241 9.51 10.13 -34.92
CA LYS A 241 9.09 10.08 -36.33
C LYS A 241 7.70 10.66 -36.53
N LYS A 242 6.74 10.25 -35.69
CA LYS A 242 5.35 10.76 -35.71
C LYS A 242 5.30 12.28 -35.53
N GLN A 243 5.96 12.80 -34.50
CA GLN A 243 5.97 14.24 -34.22
C GLN A 243 6.70 15.03 -35.33
N TRP A 244 7.82 14.50 -35.81
CA TRP A 244 8.59 15.09 -36.88
C TRP A 244 7.78 15.10 -38.20
N GLY A 245 7.16 13.98 -38.55
CA GLY A 245 6.27 13.87 -39.72
C GLY A 245 5.14 14.87 -39.67
N GLN A 246 4.46 15.01 -38.52
CA GLN A 246 3.39 15.99 -38.30
C GLN A 246 3.86 17.44 -38.55
N ASN A 247 5.06 17.77 -38.12
CA ASN A 247 5.63 19.10 -38.39
C ASN A 247 5.99 19.30 -39.84
N LEU A 248 6.42 18.28 -40.56
CA LEU A 248 6.81 18.33 -41.98
C LEU A 248 5.61 18.32 -42.92
N ILE A 249 4.44 17.82 -42.52
CA ILE A 249 3.20 17.85 -43.37
C ILE A 249 2.88 19.26 -43.83
N LYS A 250 3.17 20.30 -43.05
CA LYS A 250 2.96 21.70 -43.41
C LYS A 250 3.77 22.14 -44.63
N PHE A 251 4.84 21.43 -44.97
CA PHE A 251 5.78 21.73 -46.06
C PHE A 251 5.71 20.66 -47.14
N GLU A 252 4.64 19.89 -47.22
CA GLU A 252 4.42 18.87 -48.23
C GLU A 252 4.50 19.46 -49.63
N GLY A 253 5.30 18.86 -50.48
CA GLY A 253 5.49 19.37 -51.87
C GLY A 253 6.54 20.45 -52.04
N MET A 254 7.17 20.94 -51.00
CA MET A 254 8.32 21.86 -51.14
C MET A 254 9.54 21.12 -51.67
N GLN A 255 10.11 21.66 -52.74
CA GLN A 255 11.37 21.18 -53.25
C GLN A 255 12.56 21.83 -52.50
N LEU A 256 13.42 20.99 -51.95
CA LEU A 256 14.67 21.44 -51.37
C LEU A 256 15.69 21.78 -52.47
N PRO A 257 16.67 22.67 -52.21
CA PRO A 257 17.80 22.87 -53.13
C PRO A 257 18.46 21.54 -53.44
N GLY A 258 18.41 21.10 -54.71
CA GLY A 258 18.87 19.78 -55.13
C GLY A 258 17.78 18.83 -55.64
N GLY A 259 16.51 19.27 -55.67
CA GLY A 259 15.38 18.53 -56.29
C GLY A 259 14.74 17.47 -55.39
N ALA A 260 15.16 17.34 -54.17
CA ALA A 260 14.55 16.41 -53.21
C ALA A 260 13.21 17.03 -52.70
N THR A 261 12.14 16.23 -52.70
CA THR A 261 10.85 16.62 -52.13
C THR A 261 10.70 16.14 -50.70
N LEU A 262 10.20 17.00 -49.82
CA LEU A 262 9.86 16.62 -48.44
C LEU A 262 8.55 15.84 -48.45
N ASN A 263 8.61 14.59 -47.94
CA ASN A 263 7.45 13.73 -47.79
C ASN A 263 7.12 13.51 -46.29
N GLY A 264 6.57 14.55 -45.66
CA GLY A 264 6.23 14.53 -44.23
C GLY A 264 5.13 13.53 -43.90
N ARG A 265 4.19 13.30 -44.83
CA ARG A 265 3.07 12.38 -44.63
C ARG A 265 3.55 10.94 -44.51
N GLN A 266 4.48 10.51 -45.34
CA GLN A 266 5.03 9.15 -45.26
C GLN A 266 5.75 8.90 -43.93
N ILE A 267 6.53 9.88 -43.47
CA ILE A 267 7.21 9.77 -42.17
C ILE A 267 6.20 9.67 -41.01
N TYR A 268 5.10 10.40 -41.11
CA TYR A 268 4.02 10.33 -40.11
C TYR A 268 3.32 8.99 -40.12
N ASP A 269 2.96 8.47 -41.28
CA ASP A 269 2.27 7.18 -41.43
C ASP A 269 3.18 6.01 -41.01
N ASP A 270 4.46 6.04 -41.36
CA ASP A 270 5.46 5.07 -40.91
C ASP A 270 5.58 5.11 -39.37
N GLY A 271 5.64 6.29 -38.77
CA GLY A 271 5.68 6.47 -37.33
C GLY A 271 4.43 5.94 -36.60
N ASN A 272 3.24 6.15 -37.16
CA ASN A 272 2.02 5.58 -36.61
C ASN A 272 1.98 4.06 -36.69
N THR A 273 2.36 3.49 -37.83
CA THR A 273 2.39 2.03 -38.02
C THR A 273 3.41 1.36 -37.08
N GLU A 274 4.58 2.00 -36.86
CA GLU A 274 5.57 1.52 -35.91
C GLU A 274 5.02 1.60 -34.47
N LEU A 275 4.32 2.67 -34.09
CA LEU A 275 3.72 2.80 -32.77
C LEU A 275 2.62 1.76 -32.52
N GLU A 276 1.73 1.50 -33.46
CA GLU A 276 0.70 0.48 -33.34
C GLU A 276 1.31 -0.91 -33.09
N LYS A 277 2.36 -1.27 -33.83
CA LYS A 277 3.07 -2.54 -33.63
C LYS A 277 3.77 -2.61 -32.25
N LEU A 278 4.34 -1.50 -31.81
CA LEU A 278 4.99 -1.44 -30.50
C LEU A 278 3.98 -1.48 -29.38
N ASP A 279 2.81 -0.88 -29.54
CA ASP A 279 1.70 -0.95 -28.58
C ASP A 279 1.16 -2.37 -28.45
N GLU A 280 1.00 -3.11 -29.56
CA GLU A 280 0.67 -4.54 -29.53
C GLU A 280 1.77 -5.37 -28.83
N GLU A 281 3.03 -5.14 -29.16
CA GLU A 281 4.16 -5.82 -28.54
C GLU A 281 4.22 -5.55 -27.03
N MET A 282 3.91 -4.32 -26.62
CA MET A 282 3.86 -3.90 -25.24
C MET A 282 2.76 -4.63 -24.47
N GLN A 283 1.56 -4.72 -25.03
CA GLN A 283 0.44 -5.44 -24.41
C GLN A 283 0.73 -6.93 -24.26
N LEU A 284 1.39 -7.55 -25.23
CA LEU A 284 1.66 -8.99 -25.23
C LEU A 284 2.86 -9.39 -24.35
N LYS A 285 3.91 -8.56 -24.27
CA LYS A 285 5.16 -8.95 -23.60
C LYS A 285 5.38 -8.26 -22.26
N TYR A 286 4.83 -7.07 -22.08
CA TYR A 286 5.13 -6.19 -20.93
C TYR A 286 3.90 -5.87 -20.10
N SER A 287 2.76 -6.55 -20.34
CA SER A 287 1.62 -6.45 -19.43
C SER A 287 2.02 -6.97 -18.05
N LEU A 288 1.64 -6.21 -17.02
CA LEU A 288 1.82 -6.65 -15.64
C LEU A 288 1.04 -7.95 -15.40
N PRO A 289 1.56 -8.88 -14.60
CA PRO A 289 0.82 -10.11 -14.29
C PRO A 289 -0.51 -9.77 -13.61
N ASP A 290 -1.54 -10.53 -13.94
CA ASP A 290 -2.93 -10.31 -13.46
C ASP A 290 -3.12 -10.42 -11.93
N ASN A 291 -2.05 -10.68 -11.19
CA ASN A 291 -2.05 -11.00 -9.77
C ASN A 291 -1.72 -9.82 -8.85
N PHE A 292 -1.89 -8.57 -9.29
CA PHE A 292 -1.70 -7.44 -8.39
C PHE A 292 -2.90 -6.50 -8.40
N TYR A 293 -3.11 -5.84 -7.27
CA TYR A 293 -4.25 -4.96 -7.08
C TYR A 293 -3.84 -3.51 -7.42
N VAL A 294 -4.52 -2.94 -8.41
CA VAL A 294 -4.43 -1.52 -8.78
C VAL A 294 -5.83 -0.95 -8.70
N GLY A 295 -6.02 0.04 -7.86
CA GLY A 295 -7.30 0.72 -7.67
C GLY A 295 -7.39 2.07 -8.37
#